data_76ea949cd3d3a09000bd9b09a79dedbc
#
_entry.id   76ea949cd3d3a09000bd9b09a79dedbc
#
_cell.length_a   1.000
_cell.length_b   1.000
_cell.length_c   1.000
_cell.angle_alpha   90.00
_cell.angle_beta   90.00
_cell.angle_gamma   90.00
#
_symmetry.space_group_name_H-M   'P 1'
#
loop_
_entity.id
_entity.type
_entity.pdbx_description
1 polymer ?
#
loop_
_entity_poly.entity_id
_entity_poly.type
_entity_poly.pdbx_seq_one_letter_code
_entity_poly.pdbx_strand_id
1 'polypeptide(L)'
;MYLTATAYDLSYESCGKTRDHPEYGITYTGTRAKLGRTVAVDPSVIPLGSEMYIIFPEEYSHLNGVYIAEDTGSLIKGNKIDIFFGEDKPGESIVNESAMKFGVRKVYVYILN
;
A
#
# COMPACT_ATOMS: atom_id res chain seq x y z
N MET A 1 11.05 11.36 -6.02
CA MET A 1 10.55 10.51 -7.13
C MET A 1 9.08 10.79 -7.40
N TYR A 2 8.69 10.76 -8.64
CA TYR A 2 7.29 10.93 -9.03
C TYR A 2 6.75 9.57 -9.46
N LEU A 3 5.88 8.98 -8.64
CA LEU A 3 5.45 7.61 -8.79
C LEU A 3 3.94 7.49 -9.01
N THR A 4 3.53 6.37 -9.59
CA THR A 4 2.12 6.01 -9.70
C THR A 4 1.71 5.23 -8.46
N ALA A 5 0.67 5.70 -7.76
CA ALA A 5 0.15 5.06 -6.56
C ALA A 5 -1.23 4.48 -6.82
N THR A 6 -1.44 3.28 -6.34
CA THR A 6 -2.75 2.63 -6.24
C THR A 6 -3.03 2.32 -4.77
N ALA A 7 -4.18 1.79 -4.47
CA ALA A 7 -4.56 1.45 -3.10
C ALA A 7 -5.00 -0.01 -3.02
N TYR A 8 -4.66 -0.68 -1.91
CA TYR A 8 -5.09 -2.04 -1.67
C TYR A 8 -5.60 -2.23 -0.24
N ASP A 9 -6.33 -3.29 -0.01
CA ASP A 9 -6.80 -3.71 1.30
C ASP A 9 -6.49 -5.19 1.52
N LEU A 10 -7.04 -5.80 2.56
CA LEU A 10 -6.82 -7.21 2.87
C LEU A 10 -7.84 -8.14 2.23
N SER A 11 -8.71 -7.65 1.35
CA SER A 11 -9.68 -8.49 0.65
C SER A 11 -8.96 -9.54 -0.19
N TYR A 12 -9.64 -10.65 -0.47
CA TYR A 12 -9.09 -11.68 -1.35
C TYR A 12 -8.73 -11.11 -2.72
N GLU A 13 -9.53 -10.17 -3.21
CA GLU A 13 -9.27 -9.49 -4.50
C GLU A 13 -7.94 -8.75 -4.51
N SER A 14 -7.59 -8.07 -3.40
CA SER A 14 -6.32 -7.34 -3.29
C SER A 14 -5.13 -8.24 -2.96
N CYS A 15 -5.29 -9.16 -2.01
CA CYS A 15 -4.17 -9.90 -1.40
C CYS A 15 -4.14 -11.38 -1.72
N GLY A 16 -5.22 -11.96 -2.25
CA GLY A 16 -5.28 -13.38 -2.55
C GLY A 16 -5.37 -14.29 -1.34
N LYS A 17 -5.71 -13.74 -0.16
CA LYS A 17 -5.83 -14.49 1.09
C LYS A 17 -7.16 -14.21 1.76
N THR A 18 -7.75 -15.25 2.36
CA THR A 18 -8.96 -15.12 3.18
C THR A 18 -8.56 -14.90 4.64
N ARG A 19 -9.53 -14.47 5.47
CA ARG A 19 -9.25 -14.13 6.89
C ARG A 19 -8.71 -15.30 7.70
N ASP A 20 -8.98 -16.53 7.32
CA ASP A 20 -8.47 -17.72 8.01
C ASP A 20 -7.09 -18.17 7.51
N HIS A 21 -6.53 -17.50 6.51
CA HIS A 21 -5.16 -17.79 6.06
C HIS A 21 -4.17 -17.33 7.13
N PRO A 22 -3.16 -18.17 7.51
CA PRO A 22 -2.23 -17.82 8.58
C PRO A 22 -1.41 -16.55 8.29
N GLU A 23 -1.22 -16.19 7.03
CA GLU A 23 -0.48 -14.98 6.63
C GLU A 23 -1.38 -13.80 6.28
N TYR A 24 -2.69 -13.89 6.59
CA TYR A 24 -3.59 -12.77 6.36
C TYR A 24 -3.15 -11.54 7.15
N GLY A 25 -3.02 -10.42 6.46
CA GLY A 25 -2.59 -9.16 7.06
C GLY A 25 -1.10 -9.03 7.34
N ILE A 26 -0.29 -10.03 6.98
CA ILE A 26 1.16 -10.00 7.17
C ILE A 26 1.84 -9.53 5.88
N THR A 27 2.69 -8.52 6.00
CA THR A 27 3.44 -7.95 4.88
C THR A 27 4.65 -8.83 4.51
N TYR A 28 5.28 -8.49 3.40
CA TYR A 28 6.48 -9.21 2.97
C TYR A 28 7.61 -9.16 4.00
N THR A 29 7.73 -8.05 4.75
CA THR A 29 8.76 -7.92 5.80
C THR A 29 8.38 -8.62 7.10
N GLY A 30 7.21 -9.25 7.17
CA GLY A 30 6.75 -9.98 8.36
C GLY A 30 5.97 -9.11 9.35
N THR A 31 5.75 -7.84 9.05
CA THR A 31 4.96 -6.95 9.91
C THR A 31 3.48 -7.09 9.58
N ARG A 32 2.62 -6.68 10.52
CA ARG A 32 1.20 -6.59 10.23
C ARG A 32 0.91 -5.29 9.47
N ALA A 33 0.19 -5.38 8.35
CA ALA A 33 -0.19 -4.21 7.56
C ALA A 33 -0.95 -3.22 8.43
N LYS A 34 -0.61 -1.94 8.33
CA LYS A 34 -1.20 -0.87 9.14
C LYS A 34 -1.55 0.32 8.27
N LEU A 35 -2.80 0.78 8.41
CA LEU A 35 -3.28 2.00 7.75
C LEU A 35 -2.44 3.19 8.19
N GLY A 36 -1.99 3.99 7.24
CA GLY A 36 -1.15 5.16 7.50
C GLY A 36 0.34 4.85 7.63
N ARG A 37 0.74 3.59 7.42
CA ARG A 37 2.16 3.19 7.49
C ARG A 37 2.60 2.32 6.31
N THR A 38 1.84 1.31 5.97
CA THR A 38 2.28 0.23 5.07
C THR A 38 2.11 0.60 3.61
N VAL A 39 3.18 0.42 2.84
CA VAL A 39 3.18 0.62 1.38
C VAL A 39 3.90 -0.55 0.73
N ALA A 40 3.33 -1.07 -0.35
CA ALA A 40 3.97 -2.06 -1.20
C ALA A 40 4.79 -1.36 -2.28
N VAL A 41 6.00 -1.86 -2.51
CA VAL A 41 6.97 -1.25 -3.43
C VAL A 41 7.63 -2.31 -4.31
N ASP A 42 8.34 -1.86 -5.35
CA ASP A 42 9.32 -2.69 -6.04
C ASP A 42 10.66 -2.55 -5.29
N PRO A 43 11.17 -3.62 -4.66
CA PRO A 43 12.39 -3.51 -3.86
C PRO A 43 13.63 -3.12 -4.66
N SER A 44 13.60 -3.27 -5.98
CA SER A 44 14.71 -2.81 -6.83
C SER A 44 14.71 -1.29 -7.03
N VAL A 45 13.61 -0.61 -6.70
CA VAL A 45 13.47 0.85 -6.80
C VAL A 45 13.52 1.49 -5.42
N ILE A 46 12.78 0.94 -4.46
CA ILE A 46 12.72 1.42 -3.08
C ILE A 46 13.05 0.23 -2.18
N PRO A 47 14.20 0.24 -1.49
CA PRO A 47 14.56 -0.88 -0.61
C PRO A 47 13.52 -1.10 0.48
N LEU A 48 13.23 -2.37 0.78
CA LEU A 48 12.34 -2.72 1.89
C LEU A 48 12.90 -2.18 3.20
N GLY A 49 12.00 -1.67 4.05
CA GLY A 49 12.36 -1.01 5.30
C GLY A 49 12.60 0.48 5.17
N SER A 50 12.61 1.03 3.95
CA SER A 50 12.80 2.46 3.75
C SER A 50 11.66 3.26 4.38
N GLU A 51 12.03 4.33 5.07
CA GLU A 51 11.07 5.36 5.46
C GLU A 51 10.97 6.38 4.33
N MET A 52 9.75 6.79 3.99
CA MET A 52 9.53 7.72 2.90
C MET A 52 8.43 8.70 3.26
N TYR A 53 8.58 9.94 2.81
CA TYR A 53 7.53 10.94 2.91
C TYR A 53 6.78 10.96 1.57
N ILE A 54 5.46 10.80 1.60
CA ILE A 54 4.63 10.78 0.40
C ILE A 54 3.74 12.02 0.37
N ILE A 55 3.79 12.74 -0.76
CA ILE A 55 2.91 13.88 -1.01
C ILE A 55 1.88 13.47 -2.06
N PHE A 56 0.62 13.49 -1.65
CA PHE A 56 -0.52 13.11 -2.47
C PHE A 56 -1.09 14.32 -3.23
N PRO A 57 -1.94 14.08 -4.25
CA PRO A 57 -2.72 15.17 -4.86
C PRO A 57 -3.55 15.92 -3.82
N GLU A 58 -3.94 17.15 -4.15
CA GLU A 58 -4.63 18.05 -3.21
C GLU A 58 -5.83 17.41 -2.53
N GLU A 59 -6.69 16.71 -3.26
CA GLU A 59 -7.86 16.05 -2.70
C GLU A 59 -7.54 14.94 -1.71
N TYR A 60 -6.29 14.48 -1.67
CA TYR A 60 -5.79 13.47 -0.73
C TYR A 60 -4.67 14.00 0.14
N SER A 61 -4.51 15.32 0.25
CA SER A 61 -3.43 15.93 1.03
C SER A 61 -3.43 15.55 2.51
N HIS A 62 -4.58 15.16 3.04
CA HIS A 62 -4.69 14.66 4.42
C HIS A 62 -3.92 13.35 4.64
N LEU A 63 -3.53 12.66 3.58
CA LEU A 63 -2.73 11.44 3.65
C LEU A 63 -1.22 11.70 3.61
N ASN A 64 -0.79 12.95 3.34
CA ASN A 64 0.62 13.30 3.32
C ASN A 64 1.28 12.92 4.63
N GLY A 65 2.43 12.26 4.56
CA GLY A 65 3.12 11.84 5.76
C GLY A 65 4.18 10.78 5.51
N VAL A 66 4.68 10.21 6.60
CA VAL A 66 5.72 9.18 6.57
C VAL A 66 5.10 7.80 6.45
N TYR A 67 5.61 7.03 5.49
CA TYR A 67 5.20 5.64 5.25
C TYR A 67 6.44 4.75 5.25
N ILE A 68 6.24 3.45 5.38
CA ILE A 68 7.32 2.47 5.41
C ILE A 68 7.10 1.44 4.29
N ALA A 69 8.17 1.16 3.55
CA ALA A 69 8.17 0.14 2.50
C ALA A 69 8.21 -1.24 3.15
N GLU A 70 7.05 -1.82 3.40
CA GLU A 70 6.93 -3.09 4.13
C GLU A 70 6.47 -4.25 3.27
N ASP A 71 5.92 -3.98 2.10
CA ASP A 71 5.25 -5.00 1.30
C ASP A 71 5.72 -4.98 -0.15
N THR A 72 5.37 -6.03 -0.86
CA THR A 72 5.63 -6.18 -2.29
C THR A 72 4.38 -6.73 -2.97
N GLY A 73 4.36 -6.67 -4.29
CA GLY A 73 3.29 -7.28 -5.07
C GLY A 73 3.81 -7.63 -6.46
N SER A 74 3.28 -8.70 -7.06
CA SER A 74 3.74 -9.15 -8.38
C SER A 74 3.56 -8.11 -9.48
N LEU A 75 2.59 -7.20 -9.32
CA LEU A 75 2.30 -6.13 -10.27
C LEU A 75 2.88 -4.78 -9.85
N ILE A 76 3.56 -4.71 -8.70
CA ILE A 76 4.14 -3.47 -8.19
C ILE A 76 5.59 -3.42 -8.64
N LYS A 77 5.80 -2.90 -9.84
CA LYS A 77 7.12 -2.86 -10.50
C LYS A 77 7.45 -1.46 -10.99
N GLY A 78 8.75 -1.11 -10.96
CA GLY A 78 9.23 0.17 -11.44
C GLY A 78 8.73 1.33 -10.59
N ASN A 79 8.23 2.36 -11.27
CA ASN A 79 7.75 3.60 -10.63
C ASN A 79 6.31 3.48 -10.12
N LYS A 80 5.99 2.35 -9.50
CA LYS A 80 4.66 2.07 -8.97
C LYS A 80 4.74 1.68 -7.50
N ILE A 81 3.81 2.21 -6.70
CA ILE A 81 3.63 1.82 -5.30
C ILE A 81 2.15 1.54 -5.06
N ASP A 82 1.86 0.81 -3.99
CA ASP A 82 0.49 0.44 -3.63
C ASP A 82 0.30 0.73 -2.15
N ILE A 83 -0.64 1.64 -1.84
CA ILE A 83 -0.85 2.17 -0.49
C ILE A 83 -1.88 1.31 0.22
N PHE A 84 -1.57 0.84 1.43
CA PHE A 84 -2.52 0.07 2.22
C PHE A 84 -3.66 0.96 2.73
N PHE A 85 -4.89 0.61 2.39
CA PHE A 85 -6.10 1.38 2.74
C PHE A 85 -6.99 0.67 3.77
N GLY A 86 -6.46 -0.27 4.52
CA GLY A 86 -7.17 -0.89 5.63
C GLY A 86 -7.68 -2.29 5.32
N GLU A 87 -8.44 -2.84 6.25
CA GLU A 87 -9.00 -4.18 6.12
C GLU A 87 -10.29 -4.16 5.31
N ASP A 88 -10.59 -5.29 4.67
CA ASP A 88 -11.89 -5.53 4.06
C ASP A 88 -12.96 -5.68 5.15
N LYS A 89 -14.21 -5.54 4.76
CA LYS A 89 -15.34 -5.79 5.67
C LYS A 89 -15.46 -7.30 5.96
N PRO A 90 -15.85 -7.69 7.18
CA PRO A 90 -16.06 -9.11 7.51
C PRO A 90 -17.02 -9.79 6.52
N GLY A 91 -16.58 -10.92 5.97
CA GLY A 91 -17.38 -11.69 5.02
C GLY A 91 -17.32 -11.21 3.58
N GLU A 92 -16.62 -10.12 3.29
CA GLU A 92 -16.44 -9.62 1.94
C GLU A 92 -15.06 -10.02 1.40
N SER A 93 -14.98 -10.21 0.08
CA SER A 93 -13.72 -10.53 -0.58
C SER A 93 -13.33 -9.50 -1.63
N ILE A 94 -14.10 -8.43 -1.77
CA ILE A 94 -13.86 -7.35 -2.74
C ILE A 94 -13.12 -6.20 -2.09
N VAL A 95 -12.43 -5.42 -2.91
CA VAL A 95 -11.70 -4.22 -2.47
C VAL A 95 -12.66 -3.23 -1.82
N ASN A 96 -12.28 -2.63 -0.70
CA ASN A 96 -13.12 -1.66 0.00
C ASN A 96 -13.33 -0.39 -0.84
N GLU A 97 -14.40 0.33 -0.52
CA GLU A 97 -14.80 1.50 -1.28
C GLU A 97 -13.74 2.60 -1.30
N SER A 98 -13.05 2.82 -0.19
CA SER A 98 -11.99 3.84 -0.11
C SER A 98 -10.84 3.54 -1.06
N ALA A 99 -10.41 2.27 -1.12
CA ALA A 99 -9.34 1.85 -2.02
C ALA A 99 -9.78 1.97 -3.49
N MET A 100 -11.00 1.58 -3.81
CA MET A 100 -11.55 1.72 -5.16
C MET A 100 -11.63 3.19 -5.58
N LYS A 101 -12.07 4.05 -4.69
CA LYS A 101 -12.23 5.48 -4.94
C LYS A 101 -10.90 6.18 -5.17
N PHE A 102 -9.86 5.74 -4.47
CA PHE A 102 -8.52 6.27 -4.68
C PHE A 102 -8.04 6.05 -6.11
N GLY A 103 -8.31 4.87 -6.66
CA GLY A 103 -7.95 4.52 -8.04
C GLY A 103 -6.46 4.61 -8.31
N VAL A 104 -6.08 5.32 -9.37
CA VAL A 104 -4.69 5.53 -9.77
C VAL A 104 -4.35 7.00 -9.66
N ARG A 105 -3.34 7.34 -8.87
CA ARG A 105 -2.92 8.72 -8.63
C ARG A 105 -1.41 8.87 -8.78
N LYS A 106 -0.96 10.08 -9.11
CA LYS A 106 0.46 10.39 -9.09
C LYS A 106 0.83 11.02 -7.76
N VAL A 107 1.97 10.60 -7.19
CA VAL A 107 2.45 11.08 -5.90
C VAL A 107 3.94 11.41 -5.99
N TYR A 108 4.41 12.30 -5.10
CA TYR A 108 5.83 12.54 -4.92
C TYR A 108 6.31 11.75 -3.70
N VAL A 109 7.43 11.04 -3.86
CA VAL A 109 8.02 10.21 -2.80
C VAL A 109 9.44 10.68 -2.51
N TYR A 110 9.73 10.93 -1.24
CA TYR A 110 11.05 11.32 -0.76
C TYR A 110 11.55 10.26 0.21
N ILE A 111 12.68 9.66 -0.09
CA ILE A 111 13.30 8.67 0.81
C ILE A 111 13.99 9.43 1.94
N LEU A 112 13.68 9.07 3.19
CA LEU A 112 14.18 9.77 4.38
C LEU A 112 15.42 9.15 5.00
N ASN A 113 15.73 7.90 4.67
CA ASN A 113 16.87 7.19 5.27
C ASN A 113 17.88 6.70 4.23
#